data_23ea28abec15a51d7bf158110d26610d
#
_entry.id   23ea28abec15a51d7bf158110d26610d
#
_cell.length_a   1.000
_cell.length_b   1.000
_cell.length_c   1.000
_cell.angle_alpha   90.00
_cell.angle_beta   90.00
_cell.angle_gamma   90.00
#
_symmetry.space_group_name_H-M   'P 1'
#
loop_
_entity.id
_entity.type
_entity.pdbx_description
1 polymer ?
#
loop_
_entity_poly.entity_id
_entity_poly.type
_entity_poly.pdbx_seq_one_letter_code
_entity_poly.pdbx_strand_id
1 'polypeptide(L)'
;MPDEGCAPRVFGTYIDNDLTRNPSWHGSSLNLLFTIHPGDKLPPGPVVYRTTGFNDHYQYFNYTTKTLPNGFGVGGQLEHFGLWIDSGFTKGHSNAAATFDSQPLSTHTEFTIDAIEAWLVRPTQRLDSDDEEGAQKSAVESNPEAAAMLEMANRTMYSKQLPLPTADMETN
;
A
#
# COMPACT_ATOMS: atom_id res chain seq x y z
N MET A 1 7.90 -24.13 17.64
CA MET A 1 8.24 -25.24 16.76
C MET A 1 8.04 -24.74 15.35
N PRO A 2 9.04 -24.73 14.47
CA PRO A 2 8.77 -24.51 13.05
C PRO A 2 7.90 -25.66 12.58
N ASP A 3 6.90 -25.34 11.77
CA ASP A 3 5.94 -26.29 11.23
C ASP A 3 6.68 -27.29 10.30
N GLU A 4 6.93 -28.50 10.78
CA GLU A 4 7.59 -29.54 10.02
C GLU A 4 6.69 -30.01 8.88
N GLY A 5 6.79 -29.37 7.74
CA GLY A 5 6.09 -29.83 6.53
C GLY A 5 5.72 -28.81 5.49
N CYS A 6 5.87 -27.54 5.75
CA CYS A 6 5.60 -26.52 4.73
C CYS A 6 6.89 -26.10 4.02
N ALA A 7 6.99 -26.39 2.73
CA ALA A 7 8.11 -25.92 1.92
C ALA A 7 8.18 -24.39 1.94
N PRO A 8 9.37 -23.78 2.06
CA PRO A 8 9.51 -22.32 2.04
C PRO A 8 8.93 -21.76 0.74
N ARG A 9 8.16 -20.68 0.86
CA ARG A 9 7.55 -19.99 -0.29
C ARG A 9 8.22 -18.65 -0.49
N VAL A 10 8.44 -18.32 -1.74
CA VAL A 10 8.92 -16.99 -2.15
C VAL A 10 7.76 -16.24 -2.78
N PHE A 11 7.47 -15.09 -2.25
CA PHE A 11 6.46 -14.18 -2.79
C PHE A 11 6.86 -12.74 -2.48
N GLY A 12 6.25 -11.80 -3.16
CA GLY A 12 6.58 -10.41 -2.97
C GLY A 12 5.73 -9.47 -3.81
N THR A 13 6.22 -8.27 -3.93
CA THR A 13 5.58 -7.19 -4.67
C THR A 13 6.61 -6.37 -5.45
N TYR A 14 6.20 -5.85 -6.58
CA TYR A 14 6.84 -4.72 -7.21
C TYR A 14 6.02 -3.46 -6.91
N ILE A 15 6.68 -2.42 -6.49
CA ILE A 15 6.10 -1.10 -6.26
C ILE A 15 6.78 -0.09 -7.19
N ASP A 16 5.98 0.71 -7.87
CA ASP A 16 6.47 1.66 -8.87
C ASP A 16 6.88 3.02 -8.25
N ASN A 17 6.28 3.37 -7.13
CA ASN A 17 6.53 4.61 -6.43
C ASN A 17 7.45 4.41 -5.24
N ASP A 18 8.07 5.48 -4.77
CA ASP A 18 8.90 5.45 -3.58
C ASP A 18 8.16 4.89 -2.37
N LEU A 19 8.86 4.09 -1.57
CA LEU A 19 8.36 3.59 -0.31
C LEU A 19 8.49 4.70 0.75
N THR A 20 7.53 5.61 0.75
CA THR A 20 7.45 6.70 1.71
C THR A 20 6.39 6.43 2.76
N ARG A 21 6.61 6.91 3.99
CA ARG A 21 5.59 6.80 5.03
C ARG A 21 4.33 7.53 4.61
N ASN A 22 3.25 6.77 4.51
CA ASN A 22 1.93 7.32 4.25
C ASN A 22 0.89 6.43 4.95
N PRO A 23 0.11 6.96 5.90
CA PRO A 23 -0.93 6.20 6.59
C PRO A 23 -2.20 6.00 5.76
N SER A 24 -2.22 6.49 4.51
CA SER A 24 -3.26 6.24 3.53
C SER A 24 -2.75 5.34 2.41
N TRP A 25 -3.69 4.76 1.65
CA TRP A 25 -3.37 4.05 0.43
C TRP A 25 -2.76 4.98 -0.62
N HIS A 26 -1.73 4.50 -1.30
CA HIS A 26 -1.02 5.26 -2.33
C HIS A 26 -0.37 4.32 -3.34
N GLY A 27 0.48 4.86 -4.22
CA GLY A 27 1.14 4.09 -5.27
C GLY A 27 0.45 4.21 -6.62
N SER A 28 0.71 3.27 -7.50
CA SER A 28 0.20 3.28 -8.86
C SER A 28 -0.34 1.93 -9.30
N SER A 29 -1.10 1.93 -10.39
CA SER A 29 -1.61 0.72 -11.04
C SER A 29 -0.51 -0.17 -11.67
N LEU A 30 0.75 0.27 -11.63
CA LEU A 30 1.89 -0.54 -12.05
C LEU A 30 2.41 -1.46 -10.95
N ASN A 31 1.94 -1.27 -9.72
CA ASN A 31 2.23 -2.20 -8.63
C ASN A 31 1.68 -3.58 -8.95
N LEU A 32 2.33 -4.61 -8.47
CA LEU A 32 1.88 -5.99 -8.65
C LEU A 32 2.29 -6.86 -7.45
N LEU A 33 1.59 -7.96 -7.30
CA LEU A 33 1.97 -9.06 -6.41
C LEU A 33 2.49 -10.23 -7.22
N PHE A 34 3.36 -11.04 -6.63
CA PHE A 34 3.80 -12.28 -7.25
C PHE A 34 4.05 -13.36 -6.21
N THR A 35 3.97 -14.60 -6.65
CA THR A 35 4.39 -15.76 -5.86
C THR A 35 5.14 -16.74 -6.74
N ILE A 36 6.15 -17.39 -6.14
CA ILE A 36 6.92 -18.45 -6.76
C ILE A 36 6.64 -19.73 -5.96
N HIS A 37 5.96 -20.67 -6.60
CA HIS A 37 5.67 -21.95 -5.96
C HIS A 37 6.83 -22.92 -6.23
N PRO A 38 7.44 -23.49 -5.19
CA PRO A 38 8.33 -24.63 -5.38
C PRO A 38 7.51 -25.87 -5.74
N GLY A 39 7.49 -26.24 -7.01
CA GLY A 39 7.08 -27.56 -7.49
C GLY A 39 5.60 -27.97 -7.35
N ASP A 40 5.16 -28.75 -8.28
CA ASP A 40 4.18 -29.83 -8.36
C ASP A 40 2.75 -29.56 -8.83
N LYS A 41 2.20 -28.36 -8.83
CA LYS A 41 0.80 -28.20 -9.31
C LYS A 41 0.52 -26.96 -10.17
N LEU A 42 1.48 -26.11 -10.40
CA LEU A 42 1.36 -24.90 -11.24
C LEU A 42 2.50 -24.89 -12.26
N PRO A 43 2.34 -24.18 -13.40
CA PRO A 43 3.42 -24.09 -14.36
C PRO A 43 4.69 -23.57 -13.66
N PRO A 44 5.87 -24.08 -14.02
CA PRO A 44 7.13 -23.62 -13.43
C PRO A 44 7.31 -22.13 -13.75
N GLY A 45 7.41 -21.32 -12.71
CA GLY A 45 7.62 -19.89 -12.85
C GLY A 45 6.79 -19.06 -11.86
N PRO A 46 7.03 -17.74 -11.81
CA PRO A 46 6.26 -16.86 -10.95
C PRO A 46 4.84 -16.66 -11.47
N VAL A 47 3.88 -16.72 -10.58
CA VAL A 47 2.52 -16.24 -10.84
C VAL A 47 2.49 -14.77 -10.48
N VAL A 48 2.10 -13.92 -11.43
CA VAL A 48 2.06 -12.46 -11.27
C VAL A 48 0.62 -11.98 -11.30
N TYR A 49 0.25 -11.23 -10.28
CA TYR A 49 -1.05 -10.62 -10.10
C TYR A 49 -0.94 -9.12 -10.36
N ARG A 50 -1.65 -8.64 -11.37
CA ARG A 50 -1.68 -7.22 -11.76
C ARG A 50 -2.94 -6.56 -11.26
N THR A 51 -2.92 -5.23 -11.21
CA THR A 51 -4.12 -4.47 -10.81
C THR A 51 -5.31 -4.76 -11.72
N THR A 52 -6.47 -4.87 -11.08
CA THR A 52 -7.76 -5.05 -11.75
C THR A 52 -8.47 -3.73 -12.05
N GLY A 53 -8.02 -2.63 -11.42
CA GLY A 53 -8.74 -1.36 -11.44
C GLY A 53 -9.97 -1.32 -10.52
N PHE A 54 -10.16 -2.33 -9.68
CA PHE A 54 -11.29 -2.39 -8.76
C PHE A 54 -11.21 -1.28 -7.68
N ASN A 55 -10.01 -1.00 -7.21
CA ASN A 55 -9.71 0.08 -6.26
C ASN A 55 -8.25 0.54 -6.45
N ASP A 56 -7.85 1.55 -5.71
CA ASP A 56 -6.52 2.15 -5.69
C ASP A 56 -5.69 1.79 -4.45
N HIS A 57 -6.03 0.70 -3.79
CA HIS A 57 -5.33 0.20 -2.60
C HIS A 57 -4.00 -0.47 -2.98
N TYR A 58 -3.11 0.26 -3.66
CA TYR A 58 -1.91 -0.33 -4.25
C TYR A 58 -0.84 -0.63 -3.21
N GLN A 59 -0.52 0.36 -2.35
CA GLN A 59 0.46 0.18 -1.27
C GLN A 59 0.09 1.01 -0.05
N TYR A 60 0.55 0.55 1.09
CA TYR A 60 0.40 1.17 2.39
C TYR A 60 1.72 1.00 3.14
N PHE A 61 2.26 2.08 3.69
CA PHE A 61 3.46 2.01 4.52
C PHE A 61 3.37 2.99 5.66
N ASN A 62 3.29 2.47 6.88
CA ASN A 62 3.11 3.29 8.07
C ASN A 62 3.94 2.78 9.25
N TYR A 63 4.35 3.69 10.10
CA TYR A 63 5.05 3.40 11.34
C TYR A 63 4.84 4.51 12.36
N THR A 64 5.00 4.18 13.65
CA THR A 64 4.88 5.11 14.78
C THR A 64 3.50 5.74 14.98
N THR A 65 2.44 5.16 14.45
CA THR A 65 1.05 5.56 14.74
C THR A 65 0.46 4.71 15.86
N LYS A 66 -0.55 5.25 16.55
CA LYS A 66 -1.20 4.57 17.69
C LYS A 66 -2.45 3.80 17.28
N THR A 67 -3.15 4.26 16.26
CA THR A 67 -4.50 3.81 15.88
C THR A 67 -4.54 3.08 14.56
N LEU A 68 -3.51 3.23 13.74
CA LEU A 68 -3.41 2.60 12.43
C LEU A 68 -2.34 1.50 12.45
N PRO A 69 -2.48 0.47 11.62
CA PRO A 69 -1.48 -0.57 11.51
C PRO A 69 -0.10 -0.01 11.18
N ASN A 70 0.92 -0.50 11.87
CA ASN A 70 2.31 -0.16 11.60
C ASN A 70 2.97 -1.31 10.86
N GLY A 71 3.36 -1.07 9.62
CA GLY A 71 3.93 -2.07 8.74
C GLY A 71 3.81 -1.68 7.28
N PHE A 72 4.07 -2.64 6.42
CA PHE A 72 3.99 -2.51 4.98
C PHE A 72 2.88 -3.41 4.43
N GLY A 73 1.97 -2.84 3.63
CA GLY A 73 0.85 -3.55 3.04
C GLY A 73 0.70 -3.28 1.55
N VAL A 74 0.22 -4.28 0.82
CA VAL A 74 -0.05 -4.18 -0.63
C VAL A 74 -1.35 -4.88 -0.96
N GLY A 75 -2.25 -4.14 -1.59
CA GLY A 75 -3.55 -4.64 -2.00
C GLY A 75 -4.52 -4.99 -0.88
N GLY A 76 -5.77 -5.15 -1.24
CA GLY A 76 -6.81 -5.54 -0.30
C GLY A 76 -7.45 -4.36 0.41
N GLN A 77 -7.63 -4.48 1.70
CA GLN A 77 -8.18 -3.45 2.55
C GLN A 77 -7.54 -3.55 3.95
N LEU A 78 -7.82 -2.58 4.80
CA LEU A 78 -7.26 -2.54 6.14
C LEU A 78 -7.55 -3.86 6.89
N GLU A 79 -6.55 -4.39 7.58
CA GLU A 79 -6.55 -5.69 8.28
C GLU A 79 -6.65 -6.94 7.36
N HIS A 80 -6.99 -6.77 6.07
CA HIS A 80 -7.11 -7.86 5.09
C HIS A 80 -6.26 -7.55 3.85
N PHE A 81 -4.98 -7.35 4.06
CA PHE A 81 -4.05 -7.04 2.97
C PHE A 81 -3.79 -8.26 2.09
N GLY A 82 -3.56 -8.02 0.81
CA GLY A 82 -3.06 -9.04 -0.11
C GLY A 82 -1.67 -9.54 0.31
N LEU A 83 -0.83 -8.62 0.75
CA LEU A 83 0.43 -8.87 1.43
C LEU A 83 0.58 -7.87 2.56
N TRP A 84 0.86 -8.36 3.76
CA TRP A 84 1.20 -7.55 4.92
C TRP A 84 2.47 -8.03 5.58
N ILE A 85 3.31 -7.08 5.96
CA ILE A 85 4.53 -7.30 6.75
C ILE A 85 4.49 -6.36 7.96
N ASP A 86 4.63 -6.89 9.15
CA ASP A 86 4.64 -6.10 10.38
C ASP A 86 5.86 -5.17 10.46
N SER A 87 5.79 -4.15 11.31
CA SER A 87 6.89 -3.20 11.50
C SER A 87 8.16 -3.81 12.10
N GLY A 88 8.07 -5.00 12.66
CA GLY A 88 9.21 -5.78 13.16
C GLY A 88 9.86 -6.67 12.12
N PHE A 89 9.27 -6.77 10.92
CA PHE A 89 9.74 -7.64 9.84
C PHE A 89 9.89 -9.12 10.24
N THR A 90 9.07 -9.55 11.20
CA THR A 90 9.12 -10.92 11.73
C THR A 90 7.94 -11.77 11.31
N LYS A 91 6.80 -11.12 11.11
CA LYS A 91 5.54 -11.78 10.78
C LYS A 91 4.81 -11.04 9.67
N GLY A 92 3.96 -11.76 9.00
CA GLY A 92 3.06 -11.18 8.01
C GLY A 92 1.81 -12.00 7.83
N HIS A 93 0.92 -11.49 7.01
CA HIS A 93 -0.24 -12.23 6.53
C HIS A 93 -0.51 -11.95 5.06
N SER A 94 -1.23 -12.87 4.44
CA SER A 94 -1.67 -12.72 3.05
C SER A 94 -3.08 -13.25 2.90
N ASN A 95 -3.93 -12.41 2.30
CA ASN A 95 -5.31 -12.72 1.96
C ASN A 95 -5.55 -12.58 0.45
N ALA A 96 -6.66 -13.11 -0.02
CA ALA A 96 -7.11 -12.79 -1.37
C ALA A 96 -7.41 -11.28 -1.47
N ALA A 97 -6.96 -10.64 -2.54
CA ALA A 97 -7.08 -9.19 -2.71
C ALA A 97 -7.69 -8.83 -4.06
N ALA A 98 -8.87 -8.20 -4.04
CA ALA A 98 -9.57 -7.74 -5.25
C ALA A 98 -8.78 -6.70 -6.05
N THR A 99 -7.90 -5.93 -5.39
CA THR A 99 -7.01 -4.97 -6.06
C THR A 99 -6.21 -5.61 -7.19
N PHE A 100 -5.75 -6.84 -6.99
CA PHE A 100 -4.90 -7.58 -7.92
C PHE A 100 -5.51 -8.90 -8.39
N ASP A 101 -6.75 -9.21 -7.98
CA ASP A 101 -7.37 -10.53 -8.18
C ASP A 101 -6.45 -11.67 -7.70
N SER A 102 -5.73 -11.43 -6.61
CA SER A 102 -4.76 -12.37 -6.09
C SER A 102 -5.40 -13.37 -5.13
N GLN A 103 -4.93 -14.61 -5.22
CA GLN A 103 -5.11 -15.58 -4.14
C GLN A 103 -4.13 -15.26 -3.01
N PRO A 104 -4.32 -15.82 -1.80
CA PRO A 104 -3.31 -15.73 -0.75
C PRO A 104 -1.94 -16.21 -1.26
N LEU A 105 -0.89 -15.42 -1.01
CA LEU A 105 0.46 -15.73 -1.50
C LEU A 105 1.13 -16.83 -0.69
N SER A 106 0.75 -16.93 0.58
CA SER A 106 1.23 -17.95 1.53
C SER A 106 0.27 -19.11 1.64
N THR A 107 0.75 -20.24 2.17
CA THR A 107 -0.09 -21.42 2.41
C THR A 107 -1.09 -21.20 3.52
N HIS A 108 -0.69 -20.48 4.56
CA HIS A 108 -1.52 -20.09 5.69
C HIS A 108 -1.70 -18.56 5.65
N THR A 109 -2.82 -18.08 6.18
CA THR A 109 -3.10 -16.64 6.22
C THR A 109 -1.98 -15.89 6.95
N GLU A 110 -1.51 -16.40 8.07
CA GLU A 110 -0.37 -15.84 8.81
C GLU A 110 0.90 -16.64 8.52
N PHE A 111 2.03 -15.96 8.46
CA PHE A 111 3.32 -16.57 8.24
C PHE A 111 4.42 -15.87 9.06
N THR A 112 5.50 -16.59 9.31
CA THR A 112 6.74 -16.07 9.85
C THR A 112 7.70 -15.80 8.70
N ILE A 113 8.41 -14.70 8.79
CA ILE A 113 9.36 -14.26 7.77
C ILE A 113 10.73 -14.85 8.11
N ASP A 114 11.31 -15.57 7.16
CA ASP A 114 12.65 -16.13 7.27
C ASP A 114 13.69 -15.13 6.73
N ALA A 115 13.42 -14.55 5.56
CA ALA A 115 14.28 -13.56 4.94
C ALA A 115 13.46 -12.55 4.12
N ILE A 116 13.94 -11.31 4.06
CA ILE A 116 13.42 -10.26 3.20
C ILE A 116 14.56 -9.73 2.34
N GLU A 117 14.30 -9.60 1.05
CA GLU A 117 15.18 -8.94 0.11
C GLU A 117 14.47 -7.76 -0.53
N ALA A 118 15.13 -6.63 -0.64
CA ALA A 118 14.63 -5.43 -1.30
C ALA A 118 15.60 -4.99 -2.41
N TRP A 119 15.04 -4.79 -3.59
CA TRP A 119 15.82 -4.47 -4.80
C TRP A 119 15.35 -3.15 -5.38
N LEU A 120 16.25 -2.19 -5.56
CA LEU A 120 15.99 -0.98 -6.30
C LEU A 120 16.13 -1.26 -7.80
N VAL A 121 15.01 -1.38 -8.50
CA VAL A 121 14.99 -1.73 -9.93
C VAL A 121 15.32 -0.52 -10.79
N ARG A 122 14.85 0.67 -10.41
CA ARG A 122 15.13 1.93 -11.08
C ARG A 122 15.45 3.00 -10.07
N PRO A 123 16.50 3.81 -10.28
CA PRO A 123 16.69 5.01 -9.47
C PRO A 123 15.51 5.95 -9.70
N THR A 124 14.83 6.33 -8.63
CA THR A 124 13.83 7.40 -8.70
C THR A 124 14.56 8.73 -8.89
N GLN A 125 14.22 9.45 -9.95
CA GLN A 125 14.60 10.85 -10.04
C GLN A 125 13.78 11.59 -8.99
N ARG A 126 14.43 12.03 -7.91
CA ARG A 126 13.85 13.05 -7.05
C ARG A 126 13.67 14.28 -7.93
N LEU A 127 12.45 14.60 -8.26
CA LEU A 127 12.10 15.96 -8.65
C LEU A 127 12.27 16.76 -7.36
N ASP A 128 13.34 17.54 -7.28
CA ASP A 128 13.49 18.57 -6.30
C ASP A 128 12.35 19.57 -6.55
N SER A 129 11.20 19.30 -5.95
CA SER A 129 10.12 20.27 -5.83
C SER A 129 10.40 21.10 -4.60
N ASP A 130 11.45 21.92 -4.68
CA ASP A 130 11.51 23.16 -3.94
C ASP A 130 10.36 24.03 -4.47
N ASP A 131 9.66 24.69 -3.55
CA ASP A 131 8.65 25.70 -3.77
C ASP A 131 7.19 25.21 -3.96
N GLU A 132 6.56 24.85 -2.84
CA GLU A 132 5.20 25.33 -2.55
C GLU A 132 5.03 25.60 -1.06
N GLU A 133 5.64 26.66 -0.58
CA GLU A 133 5.16 27.39 0.58
C GLU A 133 3.90 28.15 0.17
N GLY A 134 2.76 27.84 0.78
CA GLY A 134 1.65 28.76 0.74
C GLY A 134 0.22 28.23 0.72
N ALA A 135 -0.01 26.95 0.63
CA ALA A 135 -1.36 26.43 0.76
C ALA A 135 -1.69 26.18 2.25
N GLN A 136 -2.63 26.93 2.79
CA GLN A 136 -3.18 26.72 4.13
C GLN A 136 -3.85 25.34 4.18
N LYS A 137 -3.11 24.35 4.70
CA LYS A 137 -3.62 22.98 4.84
C LYS A 137 -4.79 22.98 5.81
N SER A 138 -5.87 22.30 5.45
CA SER A 138 -7.02 22.13 6.36
C SER A 138 -6.58 21.37 7.62
N ALA A 139 -7.34 21.53 8.72
CA ALA A 139 -7.04 20.83 9.98
C ALA A 139 -7.00 19.30 9.81
N VAL A 140 -7.66 18.75 8.80
CA VAL A 140 -7.66 17.33 8.46
C VAL A 140 -6.40 16.97 7.68
N GLU A 141 -5.91 17.84 6.79
CA GLU A 141 -4.66 17.64 6.07
C GLU A 141 -3.43 17.76 6.97
N SER A 142 -3.53 18.49 8.07
CA SER A 142 -2.47 18.58 9.08
C SER A 142 -2.40 17.35 10.00
N ASN A 143 -3.44 16.51 10.01
CA ASN A 143 -3.47 15.27 10.78
C ASN A 143 -3.59 14.05 9.83
N PRO A 144 -2.47 13.43 9.45
CA PRO A 144 -2.46 12.32 8.49
C PRO A 144 -3.25 11.10 8.97
N GLU A 145 -3.36 10.88 10.28
CA GLU A 145 -4.18 9.77 10.81
C GLU A 145 -5.69 10.04 10.60
N ALA A 146 -6.14 11.26 10.82
CA ALA A 146 -7.54 11.62 10.59
C ALA A 146 -7.91 11.56 9.10
N ALA A 147 -7.02 12.02 8.22
CA ALA A 147 -7.21 11.92 6.77
C ALA A 147 -7.31 10.45 6.32
N ALA A 148 -6.41 9.62 6.80
CA ALA A 148 -6.40 8.19 6.49
C ALA A 148 -7.67 7.48 6.99
N MET A 149 -8.14 7.79 8.19
CA MET A 149 -9.38 7.22 8.72
C MET A 149 -10.61 7.60 7.88
N LEU A 150 -10.68 8.83 7.39
CA LEU A 150 -11.77 9.28 6.53
C LEU A 150 -11.73 8.59 5.16
N GLU A 151 -10.55 8.42 4.59
CA GLU A 151 -10.37 7.72 3.32
C GLU A 151 -10.73 6.24 3.45
N MET A 152 -10.28 5.59 4.52
CA MET A 152 -10.61 4.20 4.83
C MET A 152 -12.11 3.98 5.12
N ALA A 153 -12.80 4.98 5.65
CA ALA A 153 -14.25 4.96 5.81
C ALA A 153 -15.02 5.20 4.50
N ASN A 154 -14.33 5.24 3.37
CA ASN A 154 -14.88 5.52 2.03
C ASN A 154 -15.66 6.84 1.95
N ARG A 155 -15.22 7.83 2.71
CA ARG A 155 -15.78 9.19 2.68
C ARG A 155 -14.87 10.10 1.87
N THR A 156 -15.40 10.66 0.81
CA THR A 156 -14.69 11.63 -0.03
C THR A 156 -14.48 12.94 0.72
N MET A 157 -13.25 13.43 0.77
CA MET A 157 -12.97 14.76 1.32
C MET A 157 -13.37 15.84 0.30
N TYR A 158 -14.38 16.61 0.62
CA TYR A 158 -14.89 17.68 -0.26
C TYR A 158 -14.05 18.97 -0.26
N SER A 159 -13.09 19.10 0.64
CA SER A 159 -12.28 20.33 0.78
C SER A 159 -11.40 20.67 -0.44
N LYS A 160 -11.17 19.71 -1.33
CA LYS A 160 -10.37 19.92 -2.56
C LYS A 160 -11.19 20.47 -3.74
N GLN A 161 -12.51 20.64 -3.60
CA GLN A 161 -13.40 21.01 -4.71
C GLN A 161 -14.11 22.35 -4.55
N LEU A 162 -13.81 23.12 -3.51
CA LEU A 162 -14.37 24.45 -3.38
C LEU A 162 -13.64 25.43 -4.28
N PRO A 163 -14.28 26.01 -5.31
CA PRO A 163 -13.69 27.10 -6.07
C PRO A 163 -13.48 28.29 -5.14
N LEU A 164 -12.34 28.96 -5.29
CA LEU A 164 -12.08 30.22 -4.60
C LEU A 164 -13.22 31.20 -4.89
N PRO A 165 -13.73 31.92 -3.90
CA PRO A 165 -14.72 32.95 -4.15
C PRO A 165 -14.10 34.03 -5.05
N THR A 166 -14.66 34.19 -6.23
CA THR A 166 -14.36 35.33 -7.10
C THR A 166 -14.79 36.57 -6.37
N ALA A 167 -13.82 37.44 -6.04
CA ALA A 167 -14.12 38.77 -5.54
C ALA A 167 -14.75 39.55 -6.69
N ASP A 168 -16.07 39.71 -6.65
CA ASP A 168 -16.76 40.67 -7.50
C ASP A 168 -16.30 42.07 -7.08
N MET A 169 -15.43 42.66 -7.89
CA MET A 169 -15.18 44.08 -7.86
C MET A 169 -16.38 44.76 -8.50
N GLU A 170 -17.37 45.12 -7.70
CA GLU A 170 -18.30 46.18 -8.11
C GLU A 170 -17.56 47.51 -8.01
N THR A 171 -17.19 48.04 -9.17
CA THR A 171 -16.93 49.46 -9.34
C THR A 171 -18.22 50.20 -9.56
N ASN A 172 -18.53 51.08 -8.66
CA ASN A 172 -19.40 52.20 -8.93
C ASN A 172 -18.74 53.50 -8.52
#